data_2bc3c57bf5694ccfb266cf8a4fe2582a
#
_entry.id   2bc3c57bf5694ccfb266cf8a4fe2582a
#
_cell.length_a   1.000
_cell.length_b   1.000
_cell.length_c   1.000
_cell.angle_alpha   90.00
_cell.angle_beta   90.00
_cell.angle_gamma   90.00
#
_symmetry.space_group_name_H-M   'P 1'
#
loop_
_entity.id
_entity.type
_entity.pdbx_description
1 polymer ?
#
loop_
_entity_poly.entity_id
_entity_poly.type
_entity_poly.pdbx_seq_one_letter_code
_entity_poly.pdbx_strand_id
1 'polypeptide(L)' 'MKRYDLRHLHDDFYGRMIEIIKSNLSIDEVGIFLFEVGDFSSVQKSADMIKEAGYELMNSIKFNEVDWTIVVKKKGN' A
#
# COMPACT_ATOMS: atom_id res chain seq x y z
N MET A 1 14.60 -0.14 0.60
CA MET A 1 13.27 -0.02 -0.05
C MET A 1 12.85 -1.38 -0.57
N LYS A 2 11.64 -1.80 -0.23
CA LYS A 2 11.11 -3.10 -0.63
C LYS A 2 9.92 -2.93 -1.56
N ARG A 3 9.76 -3.85 -2.51
CA ARG A 3 8.67 -3.80 -3.48
C ARG A 3 7.83 -5.07 -3.39
N TYR A 4 6.51 -4.89 -3.45
CA TYR A 4 5.55 -6.00 -3.36
C TYR A 4 4.51 -5.88 -4.45
N ASP A 5 4.28 -6.97 -5.17
CA ASP A 5 3.23 -7.03 -6.20
C ASP A 5 2.03 -7.76 -5.60
N LEU A 6 0.96 -7.00 -5.36
CA LEU A 6 -0.27 -7.51 -4.76
C LEU A 6 -1.41 -7.59 -5.77
N ARG A 7 -1.12 -7.51 -7.06
CA ARG A 7 -2.17 -7.49 -8.10
C ARG A 7 -3.01 -8.76 -8.10
N HIS A 8 -2.43 -9.88 -7.71
CA HIS A 8 -3.14 -11.17 -7.67
C HIS A 8 -4.21 -11.25 -6.57
N LEU A 9 -4.19 -10.33 -5.62
CA LEU A 9 -5.15 -10.32 -4.51
C LEU A 9 -6.43 -9.55 -4.81
N HIS A 10 -6.45 -8.80 -5.90
CA HIS A 10 -7.60 -7.98 -6.30
C HIS A 10 -8.09 -7.11 -5.14
N ASP A 11 -9.35 -7.26 -4.71
CA ASP A 11 -9.93 -6.41 -3.67
C ASP A 11 -9.44 -6.75 -2.25
N ASP A 12 -8.76 -7.86 -2.06
CA ASP A 12 -8.30 -8.31 -0.74
C ASP A 12 -6.90 -7.83 -0.40
N PHE A 13 -6.32 -6.95 -1.21
CA PHE A 13 -4.94 -6.53 -1.00
C PHE A 13 -4.73 -5.70 0.27
N TYR A 14 -5.75 -5.06 0.80
CA TYR A 14 -5.63 -4.17 1.96
C TYR A 14 -5.04 -4.84 3.18
N GLY A 15 -5.64 -5.95 3.59
CA GLY A 15 -5.20 -6.68 4.77
C GLY A 15 -3.78 -7.18 4.61
N ARG A 16 -3.46 -7.70 3.43
CA ARG A 16 -2.13 -8.20 3.14
C ARG A 16 -1.10 -7.07 3.15
N MET A 17 -1.45 -5.91 2.59
CA MET A 17 -0.57 -4.75 2.58
C MET A 17 -0.22 -4.32 4.01
N ILE A 18 -1.21 -4.17 4.87
CA ILE A 18 -0.99 -3.78 6.27
C ILE A 18 -0.14 -4.83 7.00
N GLU A 19 -0.41 -6.11 6.77
CA GLU A 19 0.36 -7.20 7.37
C GLU A 19 1.82 -7.14 6.96
N ILE A 20 2.11 -6.89 5.68
CA ILE A 20 3.48 -6.77 5.18
C ILE A 20 4.18 -5.58 5.83
N ILE A 21 3.51 -4.45 5.94
CA ILE A 21 4.10 -3.26 6.58
C ILE A 21 4.49 -3.58 8.01
N LYS A 22 3.59 -4.24 8.76
CA LYS A 22 3.87 -4.58 10.16
C LYS A 22 5.01 -5.58 10.32
N SER A 23 5.06 -6.59 9.44
CA SER A 23 5.95 -7.74 9.62
C SER A 23 7.26 -7.63 8.86
N ASN A 24 7.24 -7.05 7.67
CA ASN A 24 8.37 -7.10 6.75
C ASN A 24 9.15 -5.81 6.62
N LEU A 25 8.55 -4.68 6.98
CA LEU A 25 9.24 -3.39 6.94
C LEU A 25 9.79 -3.06 8.32
N SER A 26 11.00 -2.50 8.35
CA SER A 26 11.58 -1.92 9.55
C SER A 26 11.05 -0.50 9.76
N ILE A 27 11.20 0.02 10.97
CA ILE A 27 10.81 1.40 11.26
C ILE A 27 11.57 2.34 10.32
N ASP A 28 10.87 3.27 9.72
CA ASP A 28 11.36 4.24 8.73
C ASP A 28 11.74 3.62 7.37
N GLU A 29 11.51 2.34 7.19
CA GLU A 29 11.72 1.70 5.89
C GLU A 29 10.55 1.98 4.95
N VAL A 30 10.85 2.17 3.66
CA VAL A 30 9.86 2.46 2.63
C VAL A 30 9.49 1.18 1.89
N GLY A 31 8.20 0.94 1.73
CA GLY A 31 7.69 -0.15 0.91
C GLY A 31 6.89 0.40 -0.27
N ILE A 32 7.02 -0.25 -1.41
CA ILE A 32 6.26 0.08 -2.62
C ILE A 32 5.31 -1.07 -2.90
N PHE A 33 4.02 -0.76 -3.00
CA PHE A 33 2.98 -1.76 -3.21
C PHE A 33 2.26 -1.52 -4.52
N LEU A 34 2.25 -2.54 -5.37
CA LEU A 34 1.56 -2.50 -6.67
C LEU A 34 0.29 -3.35 -6.55
N PHE A 35 -0.84 -2.79 -6.92
CA PHE A 35 -2.12 -3.52 -6.87
C PHE A 35 -3.00 -3.16 -8.06
N GLU A 36 -3.96 -4.03 -8.34
CA GLU A 36 -4.92 -3.83 -9.41
C GLU A 36 -6.16 -3.13 -8.86
N VAL A 37 -6.60 -2.08 -9.54
CA VAL A 37 -7.73 -1.26 -9.11
C VAL A 37 -8.95 -1.60 -9.93
N GLY A 38 -9.99 -2.12 -9.28
CA GLY A 38 -11.27 -2.34 -9.93
C GLY A 38 -12.06 -1.04 -10.12
N ASP A 39 -11.99 -0.15 -9.12
CA ASP A 39 -12.54 1.18 -9.21
C ASP A 39 -11.73 2.12 -8.32
N PHE A 40 -12.00 3.41 -8.42
CA PHE A 40 -11.23 4.42 -7.72
C PHE A 40 -11.41 4.38 -6.20
N SER A 41 -12.51 3.82 -5.71
CA SER A 41 -12.74 3.74 -4.27
C SER A 41 -11.70 2.88 -3.55
N SER A 42 -11.13 1.90 -4.23
CA SER A 42 -10.07 1.06 -3.68
C SER A 42 -8.82 1.86 -3.35
N VAL A 43 -8.49 2.85 -4.18
CA VAL A 43 -7.32 3.71 -3.95
C VAL A 43 -7.54 4.55 -2.70
N GLN A 44 -8.70 5.17 -2.58
CA GLN A 44 -9.03 6.00 -1.41
C GLN A 44 -9.03 5.17 -0.14
N LYS A 45 -9.62 3.99 -0.18
CA LYS A 45 -9.69 3.10 0.98
C LYS A 45 -8.31 2.66 1.43
N SER A 46 -7.41 2.35 0.50
CA SER A 46 -6.04 1.96 0.85
C SER A 46 -5.30 3.10 1.52
N ALA A 47 -5.46 4.33 1.03
CA ALA A 47 -4.85 5.51 1.63
C ALA A 47 -5.36 5.72 3.06
N ASP A 48 -6.67 5.58 3.26
CA ASP A 48 -7.28 5.74 4.58
C ASP A 48 -6.75 4.69 5.57
N MET A 49 -6.62 3.46 5.14
CA MET A 49 -6.11 2.38 5.99
C MET A 49 -4.66 2.63 6.40
N ILE A 50 -3.83 3.14 5.50
CA ILE A 50 -2.45 3.49 5.79
C ILE A 50 -2.40 4.56 6.90
N LYS A 51 -3.21 5.60 6.76
CA LYS A 51 -3.26 6.69 7.72
C LYS A 51 -3.80 6.24 9.08
N GLU A 52 -4.84 5.42 9.07
CA GLU A 52 -5.42 4.89 10.32
C GLU A 52 -4.44 4.01 11.07
N ALA A 53 -3.59 3.28 10.36
CA ALA A 53 -2.56 2.43 10.97
C ALA A 53 -1.38 3.24 11.51
N GLY A 54 -1.34 4.55 11.25
CA GLY A 54 -0.27 5.41 11.74
C GLY A 54 0.97 5.45 10.86
N TYR A 55 0.88 4.97 9.64
CA TYR A 55 1.98 4.99 8.70
C TYR A 55 1.91 6.21 7.79
N GLU A 56 3.02 6.54 7.14
CA GLU A 56 3.07 7.70 6.24
C GLU A 56 2.86 7.26 4.79
N LEU A 57 1.82 7.80 4.17
CA LEU A 57 1.61 7.63 2.74
C LEU A 57 2.48 8.66 2.02
N MET A 58 3.55 8.20 1.36
CA MET A 58 4.49 9.09 0.70
C MET A 58 4.04 9.46 -0.71
N ASN A 59 3.42 8.52 -1.41
CA ASN A 59 2.96 8.77 -2.77
C ASN A 59 1.91 7.75 -3.18
N SER A 60 1.10 8.14 -4.16
CA SER A 60 0.08 7.28 -4.75
C SER A 60 0.06 7.59 -6.23
N ILE A 61 0.50 6.64 -7.06
CA ILE A 61 0.75 6.89 -8.48
C ILE A 61 -0.01 5.87 -9.33
N LYS A 62 -0.76 6.37 -10.30
CA LYS A 62 -1.40 5.53 -11.30
C LYS A 62 -0.31 4.98 -12.23
N PHE A 63 -0.16 3.65 -12.28
CA PHE A 63 0.86 3.01 -13.10
C PHE A 63 0.38 2.81 -14.55
N ASN A 64 -0.85 2.32 -14.69
CA ASN A 64 -1.54 2.22 -15.97
C ASN A 64 -3.05 2.25 -15.72
N GLU A 65 -3.88 1.89 -16.69
CA GLU A 65 -5.33 2.00 -16.55
C GLU A 65 -5.92 1.15 -15.42
N VAL A 66 -5.27 0.05 -15.07
CA VAL A 66 -5.78 -0.87 -14.04
C VAL A 66 -4.85 -1.01 -12.84
N ASP A 67 -3.56 -0.72 -13.00
CA ASP A 67 -2.58 -0.90 -11.92
C ASP A 67 -2.29 0.43 -11.22
N TRP A 68 -2.13 0.36 -9.90
CA TRP A 68 -1.83 1.50 -9.06
C TRP A 68 -0.68 1.18 -8.13
N THR A 69 0.13 2.17 -7.82
CA THR A 69 1.28 2.01 -6.92
C THR A 69 1.15 2.95 -5.73
N ILE A 70 1.34 2.39 -4.54
CA ILE A 70 1.38 3.16 -3.30
C ILE A 70 2.77 3.02 -2.68
N VAL A 71 3.32 4.15 -2.24
CA VAL A 71 4.60 4.21 -1.55
C VAL A 71 4.34 4.58 -0.09
N VAL A 72 4.74 3.71 0.83
CA VAL A 72 4.44 3.86 2.26
C VAL A 72 5.72 3.77 3.07
N LYS A 73 5.86 4.65 4.07
CA LYS A 73 6.94 4.58 5.04
C LYS A 73 6.39 4.09 6.37
N LYS A 74 7.00 3.06 6.93
CA LYS A 74 6.60 2.54 8.23
C LYS A 74 7.09 3.49 9.32
N LYS A 75 6.15 4.03 10.10
CA LYS A 75 6.48 4.90 11.21
C LYS A 75 6.54 4.10 12.50
N GLY A 76 7.49 4.46 13.36
CA GLY A 76 7.54 3.95 14.71
C GLY A 76 6.72 4.85 15.63
N ASN A 77 6.05 4.23 16.59
CA ASN A 77 5.30 4.94 17.60
C ASN A 77 5.99 4.84 18.95
#